data_8cf08b64d510c42dbc0f6abd87ae8b55
#
_entry.id   8cf08b64d510c42dbc0f6abd87ae8b55
#
_cell.length_a   1.000
_cell.length_b   1.000
_cell.length_c   1.000
_cell.angle_alpha   90.00
_cell.angle_beta   90.00
_cell.angle_gamma   90.00
#
_symmetry.space_group_name_H-M   'P 1'
#
loop_
_entity.id
_entity.type
_entity.pdbx_description
1 polymer ?
#
loop_
_entity_poly.entity_id
_entity_poly.type
_entity_poly.pdbx_seq_one_letter_code
_entity_poly.pdbx_strand_id
1 'polypeptide(L)'
;MKTALVLGGGGSLGAYEIGVCKALEELEIEIDMVFGTSVGVINGAMIAQGDLALAEKLWLELSTDMVFDIGGSAGEPNHDRVSAKTTFFDGARSYFNDAIQDRVSEFTERIGDKIRERFGELDIAGMPAEEAAGYLREIITNGGASNTGLMDMMKKYIREEDVRSSHISYGLVVTELPALGGHYVYTEDIPAGQLLDYIMASASCFPAVQVCDIDGRKFIDGGYHDNLPVKMALERGADSIIAVNLKAVGVLRQEFIEQAKANCKSFIHLKPSLDAGNMLTFDAGHTTRLITLGYLDTMRRYGRFDGKKYTFEKGVFSESEISAADSLAVKYAMDPARIYDRSSFLDALLEAVSRR
;
A
#
# COMPACT_ATOMS: atom_id res chain seq x y z
N MET A 1 -19.13 8.12 -18.54
CA MET A 1 -17.68 8.39 -18.45
C MET A 1 -17.10 7.26 -17.61
N LYS A 2 -16.14 6.52 -18.13
CA LYS A 2 -15.55 5.39 -17.40
C LYS A 2 -14.45 5.89 -16.48
N THR A 3 -14.62 5.70 -15.18
CA THR A 3 -13.65 6.13 -14.16
C THR A 3 -12.88 4.93 -13.62
N ALA A 4 -11.55 4.98 -13.68
CA ALA A 4 -10.67 4.00 -13.09
C ALA A 4 -10.01 4.53 -11.82
N LEU A 5 -10.01 3.72 -10.78
CA LEU A 5 -9.22 3.89 -9.57
C LEU A 5 -7.98 3.00 -9.68
N VAL A 6 -6.79 3.59 -9.56
CA VAL A 6 -5.52 2.87 -9.64
C VAL A 6 -4.82 3.00 -8.29
N LEU A 7 -4.59 1.87 -7.62
CA LEU A 7 -4.09 1.76 -6.26
C LEU A 7 -2.65 1.25 -6.25
N GLY A 8 -1.76 2.01 -5.66
CA GLY A 8 -0.34 1.69 -5.62
C GLY A 8 0.03 0.72 -4.50
N GLY A 9 1.19 0.06 -4.64
CA GLY A 9 1.77 -0.73 -3.56
C GLY A 9 2.38 0.14 -2.46
N GLY A 10 2.44 -0.40 -1.22
CA GLY A 10 3.02 0.33 -0.11
C GLY A 10 2.81 -0.23 1.30
N GLY A 11 2.47 -1.50 1.44
CA GLY A 11 2.29 -2.14 2.76
C GLY A 11 1.25 -1.40 3.62
N SER A 12 1.59 -1.08 4.88
CA SER A 12 0.69 -0.40 5.81
C SER A 12 0.19 0.96 5.33
N LEU A 13 0.91 1.60 4.38
CA LEU A 13 0.48 2.87 3.80
C LEU A 13 -0.83 2.74 3.00
N GLY A 14 -1.24 1.53 2.65
CA GLY A 14 -2.52 1.25 2.00
C GLY A 14 -3.75 1.72 2.78
N ALA A 15 -3.65 1.94 4.08
CA ALA A 15 -4.70 2.57 4.88
C ALA A 15 -5.08 3.97 4.35
N TYR A 16 -4.14 4.69 3.74
CA TYR A 16 -4.39 5.96 3.07
C TYR A 16 -5.39 5.82 1.92
N GLU A 17 -5.32 4.71 1.16
CA GLU A 17 -6.23 4.43 0.04
C GLU A 17 -7.68 4.25 0.51
N ILE A 18 -7.88 3.67 1.70
CA ILE A 18 -9.21 3.57 2.31
C ILE A 18 -9.78 4.97 2.59
N GLY A 19 -8.95 5.88 3.10
CA GLY A 19 -9.35 7.28 3.28
C GLY A 19 -9.72 7.97 1.96
N VAL A 20 -8.95 7.71 0.89
CA VAL A 20 -9.28 8.18 -0.46
C VAL A 20 -10.64 7.64 -0.89
N CYS A 21 -10.89 6.34 -0.76
CA CYS A 21 -12.14 5.71 -1.17
C CYS A 21 -13.35 6.26 -0.38
N LYS A 22 -13.20 6.50 0.93
CA LYS A 22 -14.26 7.15 1.75
C LYS A 22 -14.61 8.55 1.23
N ALA A 23 -13.60 9.33 0.85
CA ALA A 23 -13.84 10.64 0.28
C ALA A 23 -14.50 10.56 -1.11
N LEU A 24 -14.10 9.60 -1.95
CA LEU A 24 -14.72 9.40 -3.26
C LEU A 24 -16.18 8.97 -3.14
N GLU A 25 -16.51 8.09 -2.18
CA GLU A 25 -17.88 7.70 -1.88
C GLU A 25 -18.73 8.91 -1.43
N GLU A 26 -18.23 9.74 -0.50
CA GLU A 26 -18.92 10.95 -0.04
C GLU A 26 -19.08 12.01 -1.17
N LEU A 27 -18.14 12.03 -2.11
CA LEU A 27 -18.20 12.89 -3.30
C LEU A 27 -19.08 12.32 -4.40
N GLU A 28 -19.69 11.15 -4.18
CA GLU A 28 -20.53 10.45 -5.16
C GLU A 28 -19.81 10.18 -6.49
N ILE A 29 -18.48 9.86 -6.39
CA ILE A 29 -17.66 9.51 -7.56
C ILE A 29 -17.83 8.02 -7.84
N GLU A 30 -18.52 7.68 -8.89
CA GLU A 30 -18.69 6.30 -9.36
C GLU A 30 -17.38 5.76 -9.94
N ILE A 31 -17.02 4.54 -9.54
CA ILE A 31 -15.83 3.80 -9.99
C ILE A 31 -16.28 2.62 -10.85
N ASP A 32 -15.84 2.58 -12.10
CA ASP A 32 -16.14 1.49 -13.04
C ASP A 32 -15.02 0.42 -13.05
N MET A 33 -13.81 0.79 -12.65
CA MET A 33 -12.63 -0.09 -12.72
C MET A 33 -11.72 0.17 -11.53
N VAL A 34 -11.13 -0.89 -10.97
CA VAL A 34 -10.10 -0.82 -9.93
C VAL A 34 -8.93 -1.71 -10.33
N PHE A 35 -7.75 -1.10 -10.39
CA PHE A 35 -6.50 -1.81 -10.68
C PHE A 35 -5.49 -1.52 -9.59
N GLY A 36 -4.78 -2.55 -9.15
CA GLY A 36 -3.87 -2.37 -8.03
C GLY A 36 -2.58 -3.18 -8.13
N THR A 37 -1.67 -2.85 -7.21
CA THR A 37 -0.41 -3.58 -7.00
C THR A 37 -0.18 -3.74 -5.50
N SER A 38 0.33 -4.91 -5.06
CA SER A 38 0.65 -5.16 -3.66
C SER A 38 -0.57 -4.92 -2.75
N VAL A 39 -0.45 -4.13 -1.69
CA VAL A 39 -1.59 -3.77 -0.84
C VAL A 39 -2.77 -3.17 -1.62
N GLY A 40 -2.49 -2.46 -2.71
CA GLY A 40 -3.54 -1.88 -3.57
C GLY A 40 -4.45 -2.93 -4.21
N VAL A 41 -3.98 -4.19 -4.38
CA VAL A 41 -4.85 -5.27 -4.89
C VAL A 41 -5.83 -5.75 -3.82
N ILE A 42 -5.40 -5.78 -2.55
CA ILE A 42 -6.25 -6.16 -1.42
C ILE A 42 -7.37 -5.12 -1.26
N ASN A 43 -7.00 -3.84 -1.21
CA ASN A 43 -7.96 -2.74 -1.15
C ASN A 43 -8.88 -2.74 -2.38
N GLY A 44 -8.31 -2.94 -3.57
CA GLY A 44 -9.06 -3.00 -4.82
C GLY A 44 -10.10 -4.12 -4.85
N ALA A 45 -9.79 -5.31 -4.34
CA ALA A 45 -10.73 -6.41 -4.22
C ALA A 45 -11.89 -6.09 -3.27
N MET A 46 -11.59 -5.46 -2.12
CA MET A 46 -12.60 -5.02 -1.15
C MET A 46 -13.54 -3.97 -1.75
N ILE A 47 -13.01 -3.04 -2.55
CA ILE A 47 -13.80 -2.03 -3.27
C ILE A 47 -14.64 -2.69 -4.37
N ALA A 48 -14.04 -3.59 -5.15
CA ALA A 48 -14.75 -4.29 -6.21
C ALA A 48 -15.91 -5.15 -5.68
N GLN A 49 -15.77 -5.78 -4.51
CA GLN A 49 -16.89 -6.50 -3.87
C GLN A 49 -17.93 -5.57 -3.21
N GLY A 50 -17.72 -4.24 -3.21
CA GLY A 50 -18.70 -3.26 -2.73
C GLY A 50 -18.75 -3.11 -1.21
N ASP A 51 -17.67 -3.38 -0.49
CA ASP A 51 -17.67 -3.39 0.98
C ASP A 51 -16.54 -2.53 1.59
N LEU A 52 -16.63 -1.21 1.36
CA LEU A 52 -15.64 -0.25 1.88
C LEU A 52 -15.63 -0.22 3.42
N ALA A 53 -16.79 -0.39 4.06
CA ALA A 53 -16.87 -0.43 5.52
C ALA A 53 -16.12 -1.62 6.11
N LEU A 54 -16.20 -2.78 5.44
CA LEU A 54 -15.44 -3.98 5.83
C LEU A 54 -13.95 -3.78 5.60
N ALA A 55 -13.56 -3.08 4.52
CA ALA A 55 -12.17 -2.73 4.28
C ALA A 55 -11.59 -1.83 5.39
N GLU A 56 -12.31 -0.80 5.81
CA GLU A 56 -11.92 0.05 6.94
C GLU A 56 -11.77 -0.75 8.23
N LYS A 57 -12.75 -1.60 8.53
CA LYS A 57 -12.72 -2.48 9.70
C LYS A 57 -11.49 -3.40 9.69
N LEU A 58 -11.20 -4.03 8.54
CA LEU A 58 -10.01 -4.86 8.35
C LEU A 58 -8.75 -4.08 8.71
N TRP A 59 -8.60 -2.88 8.16
CA TRP A 59 -7.44 -2.04 8.41
C TRP A 59 -7.25 -1.65 9.87
N LEU A 60 -8.34 -1.40 10.60
CA LEU A 60 -8.30 -1.07 12.03
C LEU A 60 -7.98 -2.28 12.91
N GLU A 61 -8.25 -3.51 12.44
CA GLU A 61 -7.94 -4.76 13.12
C GLU A 61 -6.53 -5.30 12.81
N LEU A 62 -5.90 -4.84 11.71
CA LEU A 62 -4.57 -5.31 11.32
C LEU A 62 -3.49 -4.91 12.32
N SER A 63 -2.65 -5.90 12.65
CA SER A 63 -1.41 -5.71 13.40
C SER A 63 -0.22 -6.28 12.64
N THR A 64 0.98 -5.82 12.99
CA THR A 64 2.23 -6.31 12.40
C THR A 64 2.38 -7.82 12.55
N ASP A 65 1.99 -8.36 13.72
CA ASP A 65 2.06 -9.81 14.01
C ASP A 65 1.14 -10.63 13.11
N MET A 66 -0.05 -10.09 12.78
CA MET A 66 -0.99 -10.77 11.89
C MET A 66 -0.49 -10.82 10.45
N VAL A 67 0.17 -9.76 9.98
CA VAL A 67 0.66 -9.66 8.60
C VAL A 67 1.90 -10.52 8.39
N PHE A 68 2.81 -10.56 9.36
CA PHE A 68 4.10 -11.23 9.24
C PHE A 68 4.18 -12.57 9.99
N ASP A 69 3.05 -13.07 10.56
CA ASP A 69 2.96 -14.32 11.33
C ASP A 69 4.08 -14.44 12.41
N ILE A 70 4.30 -13.34 13.16
CA ILE A 70 5.34 -13.26 14.19
C ILE A 70 4.94 -13.98 15.47
N GLY A 71 3.64 -14.07 15.75
CA GLY A 71 3.05 -14.74 16.89
C GLY A 71 2.39 -16.06 16.48
N GLY A 72 3.13 -17.14 16.38
CA GLY A 72 2.49 -18.46 16.41
C GLY A 72 1.63 -18.59 17.68
N SER A 73 0.31 -18.82 17.53
CA SER A 73 -0.73 -19.06 18.54
C SER A 73 -0.30 -18.89 20.01
N ALA A 74 -0.96 -18.00 20.73
CA ALA A 74 -0.76 -17.66 22.13
C ALA A 74 -0.28 -18.85 22.98
N GLY A 75 1.00 -18.92 23.27
CA GLY A 75 1.64 -19.93 24.11
C GLY A 75 3.14 -19.78 23.99
N GLU A 76 3.75 -19.16 24.99
CA GLU A 76 5.15 -19.06 25.36
C GLU A 76 6.22 -18.85 24.27
N PRO A 77 7.20 -17.97 24.46
CA PRO A 77 8.33 -17.79 23.56
C PRO A 77 9.13 -19.09 23.46
N ASN A 78 8.96 -19.81 22.38
CA ASN A 78 9.66 -21.08 22.17
C ASN A 78 11.06 -20.81 21.61
N HIS A 79 12.04 -20.84 22.51
CA HIS A 79 13.47 -20.75 22.21
C HIS A 79 14.02 -21.92 21.36
N ASP A 80 13.22 -22.96 21.06
CA ASP A 80 13.67 -24.16 20.38
C ASP A 80 13.51 -24.14 18.83
N ARG A 81 12.92 -23.10 18.26
CA ARG A 81 12.77 -22.98 16.78
C ARG A 81 14.05 -22.55 16.04
N VAL A 82 15.16 -22.34 16.73
CA VAL A 82 16.47 -21.98 16.15
C VAL A 82 17.11 -23.11 15.33
N SER A 83 16.59 -24.34 15.41
CA SER A 83 17.23 -25.53 14.81
C SER A 83 16.73 -25.93 13.41
N ALA A 84 15.70 -25.28 12.85
CA ALA A 84 15.23 -25.53 11.48
C ALA A 84 15.99 -24.72 10.40
N LYS A 85 17.12 -24.15 10.76
CA LYS A 85 17.85 -23.09 10.05
C LYS A 85 18.60 -23.49 8.77
N THR A 86 18.73 -24.77 8.46
CA THR A 86 19.68 -25.20 7.41
C THR A 86 19.00 -25.72 6.13
N THR A 87 17.73 -26.09 6.20
CA THR A 87 17.07 -26.83 5.09
C THR A 87 16.39 -25.96 4.04
N PHE A 88 16.04 -24.72 4.34
CA PHE A 88 15.30 -23.87 3.38
C PHE A 88 16.22 -23.20 2.36
N PHE A 89 17.39 -22.72 2.77
CA PHE A 89 18.39 -22.18 1.81
C PHE A 89 18.97 -23.25 0.90
N ASP A 90 19.11 -24.47 1.39
CA ASP A 90 19.55 -25.60 0.56
C ASP A 90 18.48 -26.02 -0.43
N GLY A 91 17.19 -25.95 -0.05
CA GLY A 91 16.05 -26.16 -0.96
C GLY A 91 15.91 -25.04 -2.01
N ALA A 92 15.99 -23.79 -1.61
CA ALA A 92 15.95 -22.65 -2.52
C ALA A 92 17.19 -22.62 -3.44
N ARG A 93 18.37 -22.94 -2.92
CA ARG A 93 19.62 -23.08 -3.69
C ARG A 93 19.54 -24.16 -4.77
N SER A 94 18.84 -25.27 -4.52
CA SER A 94 18.69 -26.33 -5.51
C SER A 94 17.68 -25.98 -6.63
N TYR A 95 16.80 -25.02 -6.39
CA TYR A 95 15.82 -24.53 -7.37
C TYR A 95 16.36 -23.42 -8.27
N PHE A 96 17.41 -22.72 -7.86
CA PHE A 96 18.01 -21.63 -8.64
C PHE A 96 19.32 -22.12 -9.28
N ASN A 97 19.35 -22.27 -10.61
CA ASN A 97 20.59 -22.41 -11.38
C ASN A 97 21.53 -21.24 -11.10
N ASP A 98 22.85 -21.46 -11.14
CA ASP A 98 23.88 -20.45 -10.82
C ASP A 98 23.64 -19.08 -11.51
N ALA A 99 23.16 -19.08 -12.75
CA ALA A 99 22.84 -17.86 -13.51
C ALA A 99 21.61 -17.08 -12.96
N ILE A 100 20.76 -17.73 -12.17
CA ILE A 100 19.61 -17.12 -11.48
C ILE A 100 20.04 -16.62 -10.11
N GLN A 101 20.96 -17.35 -9.44
CA GLN A 101 21.53 -16.91 -8.18
C GLN A 101 22.24 -15.57 -8.30
N ASP A 102 23.02 -15.35 -9.36
CA ASP A 102 23.69 -14.07 -9.59
C ASP A 102 22.70 -12.92 -9.80
N ARG A 103 21.62 -13.13 -10.54
CA ARG A 103 20.59 -12.12 -10.78
C ARG A 103 19.71 -11.85 -9.55
N VAL A 104 19.36 -12.89 -8.81
CA VAL A 104 18.59 -12.75 -7.56
C VAL A 104 19.48 -12.16 -6.47
N SER A 105 20.75 -12.51 -6.40
CA SER A 105 21.75 -11.95 -5.50
C SER A 105 21.97 -10.45 -5.79
N GLU A 106 22.22 -10.09 -7.04
CA GLU A 106 22.36 -8.70 -7.48
C GLU A 106 21.06 -7.88 -7.23
N PHE A 107 19.91 -8.51 -7.46
CA PHE A 107 18.60 -7.93 -7.20
C PHE A 107 18.35 -7.79 -5.68
N THR A 108 18.69 -8.81 -4.88
CA THR A 108 18.55 -8.80 -3.42
C THR A 108 19.51 -7.79 -2.77
N GLU A 109 20.75 -7.66 -3.29
CA GLU A 109 21.69 -6.61 -2.87
C GLU A 109 21.17 -5.21 -3.22
N ARG A 110 20.71 -4.98 -4.44
CA ARG A 110 20.15 -3.69 -4.87
C ARG A 110 18.89 -3.29 -4.09
N ILE A 111 18.05 -4.27 -3.73
CA ILE A 111 16.88 -4.04 -2.87
C ILE A 111 17.31 -3.91 -1.42
N GLY A 112 18.22 -4.75 -0.95
CA GLY A 112 18.78 -4.67 0.40
C GLY A 112 19.46 -3.32 0.64
N ASP A 113 20.18 -2.77 -0.34
CA ASP A 113 20.77 -1.45 -0.24
C ASP A 113 19.72 -0.33 -0.27
N LYS A 114 18.70 -0.43 -1.14
CA LYS A 114 17.56 0.51 -1.13
C LYS A 114 16.70 0.41 0.13
N ILE A 115 16.55 -0.80 0.68
CA ILE A 115 15.90 -1.01 1.97
C ILE A 115 16.75 -0.37 3.06
N ARG A 116 18.07 -0.61 3.11
CA ARG A 116 18.98 0.01 4.08
C ARG A 116 19.04 1.53 3.95
N GLU A 117 19.09 2.06 2.75
CA GLU A 117 19.14 3.50 2.48
C GLU A 117 17.84 4.21 2.90
N ARG A 118 16.69 3.54 2.78
CA ARG A 118 15.36 4.10 3.06
C ARG A 118 14.81 3.72 4.43
N PHE A 119 15.25 2.61 5.01
CA PHE A 119 14.79 2.04 6.28
C PHE A 119 15.87 2.04 7.37
N GLY A 120 16.93 2.84 7.23
CA GLY A 120 18.02 2.94 8.18
C GLY A 120 17.63 3.35 9.61
N GLU A 121 16.39 3.73 9.82
CA GLU A 121 15.77 4.03 11.11
C GLU A 121 14.43 3.27 11.24
N LEU A 122 14.47 1.93 11.13
CA LEU A 122 13.27 1.10 11.28
C LEU A 122 12.90 0.92 12.75
N ASP A 123 11.84 1.59 13.13
CA ASP A 123 11.07 1.26 14.32
C ASP A 123 9.91 0.32 13.90
N ILE A 124 10.11 -0.99 14.05
CA ILE A 124 9.04 -1.96 13.82
C ILE A 124 8.24 -2.06 15.11
N ALA A 125 7.02 -1.55 15.14
CA ALA A 125 6.08 -1.67 16.23
C ALA A 125 6.62 -1.24 17.62
N GLY A 126 7.48 -0.20 17.65
CA GLY A 126 8.09 0.27 18.89
C GLY A 126 9.31 -0.51 19.35
N MET A 127 9.85 -1.41 18.52
CA MET A 127 11.11 -2.08 18.77
C MET A 127 12.29 -1.12 18.63
N PRO A 128 13.35 -1.23 19.46
CA PRO A 128 14.60 -0.54 19.21
C PRO A 128 15.13 -0.84 17.80
N ALA A 129 15.70 0.14 17.12
CA ALA A 129 16.14 0.03 15.71
C ALA A 129 17.10 -1.16 15.46
N GLU A 130 17.94 -1.49 16.44
CA GLU A 130 18.88 -2.63 16.38
C GLU A 130 18.15 -3.99 16.42
N GLU A 131 17.09 -4.09 17.21
CA GLU A 131 16.27 -5.30 17.35
C GLU A 131 15.41 -5.49 16.10
N ALA A 132 14.79 -4.42 15.60
CA ALA A 132 14.05 -4.38 14.34
C ALA A 132 14.93 -4.79 13.14
N ALA A 133 16.16 -4.27 13.07
CA ALA A 133 17.13 -4.64 12.03
C ALA A 133 17.59 -6.12 12.15
N GLY A 134 17.72 -6.62 13.37
CA GLY A 134 18.00 -8.05 13.64
C GLY A 134 16.86 -8.94 13.16
N TYR A 135 15.66 -8.58 13.49
CA TYR A 135 14.43 -9.28 13.09
C TYR A 135 14.23 -9.31 11.56
N LEU A 136 14.36 -8.16 10.89
CA LEU A 136 14.31 -8.12 9.41
C LEU A 136 15.42 -8.95 8.78
N ARG A 137 16.62 -8.93 9.33
CA ARG A 137 17.71 -9.76 8.85
C ARG A 137 17.38 -11.25 8.99
N GLU A 138 16.71 -11.64 10.07
CA GLU A 138 16.27 -13.02 10.28
C GLU A 138 15.17 -13.44 9.30
N ILE A 139 14.14 -12.60 9.08
CA ILE A 139 13.10 -12.82 8.08
C ILE A 139 13.71 -12.98 6.69
N ILE A 140 14.61 -12.07 6.29
CA ILE A 140 15.28 -12.10 4.98
C ILE A 140 16.14 -13.37 4.86
N THR A 141 16.86 -13.74 5.91
CA THR A 141 17.71 -14.94 5.93
C THR A 141 16.91 -16.22 5.84
N ASN A 142 15.67 -16.24 6.34
CA ASN A 142 14.76 -17.40 6.32
C ASN A 142 13.84 -17.45 5.08
N GLY A 143 14.08 -16.62 4.06
CA GLY A 143 13.29 -16.62 2.81
C GLY A 143 12.00 -15.85 2.85
N GLY A 144 11.83 -14.97 3.85
CA GLY A 144 10.65 -14.14 4.04
C GLY A 144 9.68 -14.68 5.11
N ALA A 145 8.83 -13.79 5.60
CA ALA A 145 7.74 -14.16 6.51
C ALA A 145 6.73 -15.07 5.80
N SER A 146 6.12 -15.99 6.55
CA SER A 146 5.03 -16.80 6.04
C SER A 146 3.88 -15.89 5.57
N ASN A 147 3.30 -16.24 4.42
CA ASN A 147 2.12 -15.56 3.90
C ASN A 147 0.80 -16.13 4.44
N THR A 148 0.85 -17.10 5.36
CA THR A 148 -0.32 -17.81 5.87
C THR A 148 -1.28 -16.86 6.60
N GLY A 149 -0.78 -16.00 7.49
CA GLY A 149 -1.60 -15.05 8.23
C GLY A 149 -2.32 -14.06 7.32
N LEU A 150 -1.62 -13.52 6.33
CA LEU A 150 -2.21 -12.62 5.33
C LEU A 150 -3.23 -13.36 4.46
N MET A 151 -2.94 -14.60 4.05
CA MET A 151 -3.87 -15.44 3.28
C MET A 151 -5.14 -15.76 4.09
N ASP A 152 -5.02 -16.12 5.34
CA ASP A 152 -6.18 -16.43 6.20
C ASP A 152 -7.06 -15.19 6.43
N MET A 153 -6.42 -14.04 6.59
CA MET A 153 -7.10 -12.77 6.65
C MET A 153 -7.85 -12.48 5.33
N MET A 154 -7.21 -12.63 4.18
CA MET A 154 -7.86 -12.41 2.90
C MET A 154 -9.05 -13.36 2.69
N LYS A 155 -8.93 -14.65 3.03
CA LYS A 155 -10.04 -15.63 2.98
C LYS A 155 -11.23 -15.22 3.84
N LYS A 156 -10.99 -14.53 4.96
CA LYS A 156 -12.05 -14.05 5.85
C LYS A 156 -12.81 -12.85 5.27
N TYR A 157 -12.12 -11.97 4.54
CA TYR A 157 -12.66 -10.66 4.18
C TYR A 157 -12.95 -10.50 2.68
N ILE A 158 -12.26 -11.25 1.78
CA ILE A 158 -12.45 -11.15 0.34
C ILE A 158 -13.26 -12.35 -0.14
N ARG A 159 -14.38 -12.06 -0.81
CA ARG A 159 -15.27 -13.05 -1.42
C ARG A 159 -15.07 -13.01 -2.95
N GLU A 160 -14.40 -14.04 -3.49
CA GLU A 160 -14.09 -14.11 -4.91
C GLU A 160 -15.33 -13.98 -5.79
N GLU A 161 -16.45 -14.59 -5.41
CA GLU A 161 -17.70 -14.55 -6.17
C GLU A 161 -18.23 -13.11 -6.28
N ASP A 162 -18.14 -12.32 -5.21
CA ASP A 162 -18.59 -10.93 -5.20
C ASP A 162 -17.69 -10.05 -6.09
N VAL A 163 -16.38 -10.25 -6.04
CA VAL A 163 -15.43 -9.55 -6.94
C VAL A 163 -15.72 -9.91 -8.41
N ARG A 164 -15.95 -11.20 -8.72
CA ARG A 164 -16.21 -11.64 -10.09
C ARG A 164 -17.56 -11.19 -10.65
N SER A 165 -18.58 -11.09 -9.78
CA SER A 165 -19.92 -10.64 -10.18
C SER A 165 -20.10 -9.12 -10.14
N SER A 166 -19.08 -8.39 -9.68
CA SER A 166 -19.12 -6.94 -9.59
C SER A 166 -19.26 -6.27 -10.96
N HIS A 167 -19.93 -5.14 -10.99
CA HIS A 167 -19.89 -4.25 -12.15
C HIS A 167 -18.55 -3.51 -12.29
N ILE A 168 -17.73 -3.50 -11.24
CA ILE A 168 -16.40 -2.90 -11.24
C ILE A 168 -15.40 -3.89 -11.84
N SER A 169 -14.77 -3.53 -12.96
CA SER A 169 -13.68 -4.32 -13.52
C SER A 169 -12.48 -4.31 -12.57
N TYR A 170 -11.99 -5.47 -12.18
CA TYR A 170 -10.85 -5.61 -11.28
C TYR A 170 -9.65 -6.25 -11.97
N GLY A 171 -8.44 -5.82 -11.60
CA GLY A 171 -7.20 -6.41 -12.09
C GLY A 171 -6.00 -6.04 -11.25
N LEU A 172 -4.91 -6.77 -11.45
CA LEU A 172 -3.73 -6.71 -10.60
C LEU A 172 -2.43 -6.93 -11.40
N VAL A 173 -1.31 -6.64 -10.75
CA VAL A 173 0.02 -6.90 -11.32
C VAL A 173 0.74 -7.93 -10.47
N VAL A 174 1.39 -8.90 -11.12
CA VAL A 174 2.33 -9.83 -10.48
C VAL A 174 3.64 -9.86 -11.25
N THR A 175 4.71 -10.23 -10.56
CA THR A 175 6.03 -10.40 -11.19
C THR A 175 6.44 -11.87 -11.12
N GLU A 176 6.66 -12.49 -12.28
CA GLU A 176 7.03 -13.92 -12.38
C GLU A 176 8.53 -14.12 -12.30
N LEU A 177 8.95 -15.08 -11.48
CA LEU A 177 10.31 -15.55 -11.38
C LEU A 177 10.56 -16.74 -12.36
N PRO A 178 11.78 -16.93 -12.83
CA PRO A 178 13.00 -16.20 -12.50
C PRO A 178 13.25 -14.97 -13.40
N ALA A 179 12.47 -14.80 -14.47
CA ALA A 179 12.74 -13.80 -15.49
C ALA A 179 12.41 -12.36 -15.05
N LEU A 180 11.76 -12.16 -13.90
CA LEU A 180 11.20 -10.89 -13.44
C LEU A 180 10.21 -10.26 -14.45
N GLY A 181 9.48 -11.13 -15.16
CA GLY A 181 8.46 -10.74 -16.12
C GLY A 181 7.21 -10.23 -15.40
N GLY A 182 6.77 -9.02 -15.72
CA GLY A 182 5.52 -8.51 -15.16
C GLY A 182 4.30 -8.96 -15.95
N HIS A 183 3.25 -9.33 -15.23
CA HIS A 183 1.96 -9.69 -15.80
C HIS A 183 0.88 -8.78 -15.26
N TYR A 184 0.14 -8.15 -16.17
CA TYR A 184 -1.10 -7.44 -15.89
C TYR A 184 -2.23 -8.44 -16.06
N VAL A 185 -2.89 -8.79 -14.96
CA VAL A 185 -3.88 -9.87 -14.90
C VAL A 185 -5.24 -9.30 -14.55
N TYR A 186 -6.24 -9.58 -15.34
CA TYR A 186 -7.62 -9.18 -15.10
C TYR A 186 -8.41 -10.34 -14.50
N THR A 187 -9.48 -10.04 -13.77
CA THR A 187 -10.29 -11.06 -13.06
C THR A 187 -10.78 -12.18 -13.99
N GLU A 188 -11.14 -11.85 -15.22
CA GLU A 188 -11.60 -12.81 -16.22
C GLU A 188 -10.51 -13.76 -16.72
N ASP A 189 -9.24 -13.40 -16.58
CA ASP A 189 -8.09 -14.21 -16.96
C ASP A 189 -7.64 -15.16 -15.83
N ILE A 190 -8.15 -14.97 -14.62
CA ILE A 190 -7.81 -15.78 -13.44
C ILE A 190 -8.77 -16.98 -13.35
N PRO A 191 -8.26 -18.21 -13.26
CA PRO A 191 -9.10 -19.38 -13.06
C PRO A 191 -9.99 -19.24 -11.81
N ALA A 192 -11.21 -19.78 -11.87
CA ALA A 192 -12.12 -19.75 -10.73
C ALA A 192 -11.51 -20.48 -9.52
N GLY A 193 -11.58 -19.85 -8.35
CA GLY A 193 -10.99 -20.34 -7.11
C GLY A 193 -9.54 -19.92 -6.87
N GLN A 194 -8.89 -19.20 -7.81
CA GLN A 194 -7.49 -18.76 -7.68
C GLN A 194 -7.33 -17.25 -7.49
N LEU A 195 -8.41 -16.48 -7.37
CA LEU A 195 -8.30 -15.03 -7.23
C LEU A 195 -7.44 -14.62 -6.02
N LEU A 196 -7.64 -15.27 -4.88
CA LEU A 196 -6.87 -14.98 -3.66
C LEU A 196 -5.39 -15.33 -3.80
N ASP A 197 -5.06 -16.36 -4.58
CA ASP A 197 -3.66 -16.74 -4.83
C ASP A 197 -2.96 -15.66 -5.66
N TYR A 198 -3.63 -15.09 -6.68
CA TYR A 198 -3.10 -13.99 -7.46
C TYR A 198 -2.99 -12.69 -6.65
N ILE A 199 -3.97 -12.39 -5.78
CA ILE A 199 -3.90 -11.25 -4.85
C ILE A 199 -2.70 -11.43 -3.91
N MET A 200 -2.52 -12.63 -3.34
CA MET A 200 -1.37 -12.96 -2.49
C MET A 200 -0.06 -12.82 -3.26
N ALA A 201 0.01 -13.33 -4.49
CA ALA A 201 1.21 -13.21 -5.32
C ALA A 201 1.60 -11.75 -5.55
N SER A 202 0.61 -10.89 -5.82
CA SER A 202 0.83 -9.45 -5.98
C SER A 202 1.29 -8.76 -4.68
N ALA A 203 0.92 -9.30 -3.51
CA ALA A 203 1.30 -8.77 -2.19
C ALA A 203 2.54 -9.45 -1.59
N SER A 204 3.16 -10.42 -2.30
CA SER A 204 4.34 -11.17 -1.84
C SER A 204 5.62 -10.36 -2.03
N CYS A 205 5.83 -9.34 -1.18
CA CYS A 205 6.98 -8.44 -1.21
C CYS A 205 8.25 -9.16 -0.74
N PHE A 206 8.80 -10.03 -1.59
CA PHE A 206 10.06 -10.75 -1.31
C PHE A 206 11.24 -9.75 -1.21
N PRO A 207 12.18 -9.89 -0.27
CA PRO A 207 12.34 -11.00 0.68
C PRO A 207 11.59 -10.83 2.01
N ALA A 208 10.80 -9.79 2.22
CA ALA A 208 10.05 -9.61 3.46
C ALA A 208 8.92 -10.64 3.61
N VAL A 209 8.26 -11.00 2.49
CA VAL A 209 7.23 -12.04 2.41
C VAL A 209 7.68 -13.12 1.43
N GLN A 210 7.30 -14.37 1.68
CA GLN A 210 7.68 -15.52 0.86
C GLN A 210 7.16 -15.41 -0.58
N VAL A 211 7.89 -16.04 -1.51
CA VAL A 211 7.48 -16.24 -2.90
C VAL A 211 6.17 -17.04 -2.95
N CYS A 212 5.23 -16.62 -3.78
CA CYS A 212 3.97 -17.31 -4.01
C CYS A 212 4.11 -18.32 -5.16
N ASP A 213 3.58 -19.54 -4.98
CA ASP A 213 3.52 -20.56 -6.02
C ASP A 213 2.07 -20.73 -6.48
N ILE A 214 1.85 -20.54 -7.79
CA ILE A 214 0.56 -20.80 -8.42
C ILE A 214 0.81 -21.78 -9.56
N ASP A 215 0.32 -23.00 -9.43
CA ASP A 215 0.43 -24.07 -10.43
C ASP A 215 1.89 -24.33 -10.90
N GLY A 216 2.84 -24.28 -9.97
CA GLY A 216 4.27 -24.49 -10.24
C GLY A 216 4.99 -23.27 -10.81
N ARG A 217 4.30 -22.14 -11.02
CA ARG A 217 4.91 -20.85 -11.38
C ARG A 217 5.14 -20.02 -10.13
N LYS A 218 6.29 -19.36 -10.09
CA LYS A 218 6.73 -18.57 -8.92
C LYS A 218 6.49 -17.09 -9.16
N PHE A 219 5.81 -16.45 -8.23
CA PHE A 219 5.48 -15.04 -8.31
C PHE A 219 5.93 -14.29 -7.06
N ILE A 220 6.27 -13.03 -7.27
CA ILE A 220 6.53 -12.01 -6.24
C ILE A 220 5.71 -10.77 -6.53
N ASP A 221 5.78 -9.81 -5.61
CA ASP A 221 5.04 -8.54 -5.64
C ASP A 221 5.09 -7.86 -7.00
N GLY A 222 3.92 -7.39 -7.47
CA GLY A 222 3.79 -6.67 -8.72
C GLY A 222 4.58 -5.36 -8.77
N GLY A 223 4.90 -4.77 -7.61
CA GLY A 223 5.67 -3.53 -7.50
C GLY A 223 7.09 -3.61 -8.05
N TYR A 224 7.62 -4.80 -8.26
CA TYR A 224 8.89 -5.01 -8.96
C TYR A 224 8.77 -4.74 -10.45
N HIS A 225 7.57 -4.78 -11.01
CA HIS A 225 7.30 -4.50 -12.42
C HIS A 225 6.59 -3.16 -12.62
N ASP A 226 5.45 -2.94 -11.95
CA ASP A 226 4.67 -1.70 -12.01
C ASP A 226 3.90 -1.48 -10.70
N ASN A 227 4.37 -0.55 -9.89
CA ASN A 227 3.80 -0.25 -8.58
C ASN A 227 2.57 0.66 -8.62
N LEU A 228 2.23 1.22 -9.79
CA LEU A 228 1.03 2.05 -9.99
C LEU A 228 0.47 1.78 -11.38
N PRO A 229 -0.36 0.74 -11.58
CA PRO A 229 -0.66 0.16 -12.88
C PRO A 229 -1.66 0.99 -13.72
N VAL A 230 -1.29 2.25 -14.00
CA VAL A 230 -2.06 3.17 -14.84
C VAL A 230 -2.28 2.61 -16.24
N LYS A 231 -1.35 1.77 -16.72
CA LYS A 231 -1.47 1.06 -18.00
C LYS A 231 -2.78 0.29 -18.12
N MET A 232 -3.18 -0.44 -17.06
CA MET A 232 -4.40 -1.25 -17.07
C MET A 232 -5.65 -0.41 -17.30
N ALA A 233 -5.72 0.77 -16.67
CA ALA A 233 -6.82 1.71 -16.87
C ALA A 233 -6.86 2.25 -18.31
N LEU A 234 -5.71 2.56 -18.90
CA LEU A 234 -5.61 3.00 -20.29
C LEU A 234 -6.04 1.92 -21.26
N GLU A 235 -5.60 0.67 -21.06
CA GLU A 235 -5.96 -0.48 -21.91
C GLU A 235 -7.46 -0.80 -21.87
N ARG A 236 -8.12 -0.53 -20.73
CA ARG A 236 -9.58 -0.70 -20.58
C ARG A 236 -10.39 0.53 -21.01
N GLY A 237 -9.72 1.55 -21.53
CA GLY A 237 -10.35 2.73 -22.10
C GLY A 237 -10.99 3.63 -21.04
N ALA A 238 -10.33 3.84 -19.92
CA ALA A 238 -10.76 4.80 -18.91
C ALA A 238 -10.75 6.23 -19.44
N ASP A 239 -11.87 6.93 -19.28
CA ASP A 239 -11.98 8.38 -19.59
C ASP A 239 -11.35 9.24 -18.48
N SER A 240 -11.47 8.77 -17.24
CA SER A 240 -10.97 9.44 -16.03
C SER A 240 -10.16 8.45 -15.20
N ILE A 241 -9.01 8.87 -14.69
CA ILE A 241 -8.16 8.03 -13.84
C ILE A 241 -7.85 8.77 -12.55
N ILE A 242 -8.11 8.11 -11.42
CA ILE A 242 -7.71 8.52 -10.09
C ILE A 242 -6.60 7.56 -9.66
N ALA A 243 -5.35 8.03 -9.67
CA ALA A 243 -4.17 7.23 -9.34
C ALA A 243 -3.68 7.60 -7.94
N VAL A 244 -3.65 6.63 -7.03
CA VAL A 244 -3.21 6.79 -5.63
C VAL A 244 -1.81 6.23 -5.49
N ASN A 245 -0.81 7.11 -5.39
CA ASN A 245 0.60 6.75 -5.27
C ASN A 245 1.05 6.95 -3.82
N LEU A 246 1.29 5.88 -3.11
CA LEU A 246 1.70 5.87 -1.71
C LEU A 246 3.15 6.35 -1.49
N LYS A 247 3.90 6.65 -2.55
CA LYS A 247 5.34 7.00 -2.52
C LYS A 247 6.22 5.89 -1.95
N ALA A 248 5.74 4.67 -1.94
CA ALA A 248 6.48 3.51 -1.51
C ALA A 248 7.52 3.07 -2.55
N VAL A 249 8.37 2.13 -2.14
CA VAL A 249 9.36 1.51 -3.03
C VAL A 249 8.66 0.68 -4.10
N GLY A 250 9.09 0.80 -5.35
CA GLY A 250 8.57 0.06 -6.48
C GLY A 250 8.83 0.76 -7.81
N VAL A 251 8.66 0.03 -8.90
CA VAL A 251 8.84 0.57 -10.24
C VAL A 251 7.61 1.38 -10.64
N LEU A 252 7.82 2.62 -11.06
CA LEU A 252 6.76 3.47 -11.63
C LEU A 252 6.97 3.60 -13.13
N ARG A 253 5.97 3.23 -13.89
CA ARG A 253 5.95 3.37 -15.36
C ARG A 253 5.50 4.78 -15.74
N GLN A 254 6.44 5.71 -15.71
CA GLN A 254 6.16 7.13 -15.98
C GLN A 254 5.54 7.37 -17.35
N GLU A 255 5.88 6.56 -18.35
CA GLU A 255 5.32 6.63 -19.70
C GLU A 255 3.78 6.51 -19.71
N PHE A 256 3.20 5.63 -18.89
CA PHE A 256 1.74 5.49 -18.81
C PHE A 256 1.09 6.60 -18.01
N ILE A 257 1.78 7.14 -17.00
CA ILE A 257 1.31 8.32 -16.26
C ILE A 257 1.23 9.53 -17.19
N GLU A 258 2.25 9.77 -18.00
CA GLU A 258 2.25 10.89 -18.96
C GLU A 258 1.23 10.66 -20.07
N GLN A 259 1.07 9.42 -20.54
CA GLN A 259 0.03 9.07 -21.51
C GLN A 259 -1.38 9.33 -20.96
N ALA A 260 -1.63 8.98 -19.69
CA ALA A 260 -2.92 9.23 -19.03
C ALA A 260 -3.20 10.74 -18.91
N LYS A 261 -2.19 11.53 -18.53
CA LYS A 261 -2.32 13.00 -18.45
C LYS A 261 -2.65 13.64 -19.80
N ALA A 262 -2.10 13.08 -20.89
CA ALA A 262 -2.30 13.61 -22.22
C ALA A 262 -3.64 13.21 -22.86
N ASN A 263 -4.12 12.00 -22.58
CA ASN A 263 -5.21 11.38 -23.34
C ASN A 263 -6.53 11.24 -22.57
N CYS A 264 -6.51 11.19 -21.23
CA CYS A 264 -7.73 11.08 -20.44
C CYS A 264 -8.38 12.45 -20.26
N LYS A 265 -9.72 12.47 -20.14
CA LYS A 265 -10.48 13.68 -19.83
C LYS A 265 -10.11 14.25 -18.45
N SER A 266 -9.74 13.35 -17.52
CA SER A 266 -9.29 13.70 -16.19
C SER A 266 -8.21 12.72 -15.73
N PHE A 267 -7.11 13.25 -15.18
CA PHE A 267 -6.10 12.47 -14.48
C PHE A 267 -5.82 13.12 -13.14
N ILE A 268 -6.22 12.45 -12.07
CA ILE A 268 -6.01 12.88 -10.70
C ILE A 268 -4.94 11.99 -10.08
N HIS A 269 -3.81 12.58 -9.71
CA HIS A 269 -2.71 11.89 -9.04
C HIS A 269 -2.69 12.28 -7.57
N LEU A 270 -3.20 11.40 -6.72
CA LEU A 270 -3.20 11.55 -5.26
C LEU A 270 -1.91 10.98 -4.67
N LYS A 271 -1.37 11.69 -3.70
CA LYS A 271 -0.17 11.29 -2.94
C LYS A 271 -0.33 11.83 -1.53
N PRO A 272 0.16 11.14 -0.50
CA PRO A 272 0.17 11.69 0.84
C PRO A 272 0.83 13.07 0.86
N SER A 273 0.10 14.07 1.38
CA SER A 273 0.55 15.47 1.45
C SER A 273 1.60 15.66 2.55
N LEU A 274 1.57 14.78 3.55
CA LEU A 274 2.53 14.71 4.66
C LEU A 274 3.28 13.38 4.62
N ASP A 275 4.27 13.24 5.50
CA ASP A 275 4.96 11.98 5.69
C ASP A 275 3.97 10.90 6.13
N ALA A 276 3.88 9.85 5.34
CA ALA A 276 3.00 8.72 5.61
C ALA A 276 3.57 7.74 6.65
N GLY A 277 4.84 7.87 7.01
CA GLY A 277 5.51 6.98 7.95
C GLY A 277 6.05 5.70 7.32
N ASN A 278 6.24 4.68 8.14
CA ASN A 278 6.85 3.41 7.76
C ASN A 278 5.80 2.46 7.17
N MET A 279 6.11 1.86 6.02
CA MET A 279 5.24 0.92 5.31
C MET A 279 5.09 -0.46 5.97
N LEU A 280 5.85 -0.76 7.02
CA LEU A 280 5.80 -2.03 7.75
C LEU A 280 5.14 -1.91 9.13
N THR A 281 4.65 -0.74 9.50
CA THR A 281 3.99 -0.48 10.79
C THR A 281 2.49 -0.65 10.65
N PHE A 282 1.95 -1.75 11.17
CA PHE A 282 0.52 -2.03 11.20
C PHE A 282 0.03 -1.88 12.65
N ASP A 283 -0.50 -0.72 12.97
CA ASP A 283 -1.17 -0.44 14.25
C ASP A 283 -2.36 0.51 14.05
N ALA A 284 -3.32 0.46 14.96
CA ALA A 284 -4.57 1.21 14.83
C ALA A 284 -4.37 2.75 14.79
N GLY A 285 -3.37 3.27 15.50
CA GLY A 285 -3.06 4.70 15.53
C GLY A 285 -2.52 5.18 14.19
N HIS A 286 -1.54 4.46 13.64
CA HIS A 286 -0.96 4.71 12.32
C HIS A 286 -2.03 4.58 11.22
N THR A 287 -2.81 3.51 11.26
CA THR A 287 -3.94 3.26 10.35
C THR A 287 -4.95 4.41 10.36
N THR A 288 -5.43 4.80 11.54
CA THR A 288 -6.41 5.90 11.69
C THR A 288 -5.87 7.21 11.11
N ARG A 289 -4.60 7.52 11.39
CA ARG A 289 -3.93 8.71 10.85
C ARG A 289 -3.87 8.70 9.33
N LEU A 290 -3.54 7.55 8.72
CA LEU A 290 -3.45 7.41 7.27
C LEU A 290 -4.82 7.48 6.59
N ILE A 291 -5.85 6.82 7.14
CA ILE A 291 -7.22 6.93 6.64
C ILE A 291 -7.66 8.40 6.66
N THR A 292 -7.45 9.10 7.79
CA THR A 292 -7.79 10.52 7.90
C THR A 292 -7.03 11.37 6.88
N LEU A 293 -5.73 11.13 6.71
CA LEU A 293 -4.90 11.86 5.76
C LEU A 293 -5.39 11.65 4.32
N GLY A 294 -5.68 10.40 3.93
CA GLY A 294 -6.19 10.06 2.60
C GLY A 294 -7.54 10.73 2.30
N TYR A 295 -8.45 10.71 3.28
CA TYR A 295 -9.72 11.41 3.19
C TYR A 295 -9.55 12.92 2.99
N LEU A 296 -8.78 13.58 3.86
CA LEU A 296 -8.59 15.03 3.80
C LEU A 296 -7.82 15.48 2.55
N ASP A 297 -6.81 14.73 2.11
CA ASP A 297 -6.07 15.01 0.88
C ASP A 297 -7.00 14.97 -0.33
N THR A 298 -7.89 13.98 -0.38
CA THR A 298 -8.86 13.82 -1.45
C THR A 298 -9.89 14.95 -1.42
N MET A 299 -10.44 15.26 -0.26
CA MET A 299 -11.42 16.35 -0.12
C MET A 299 -10.83 17.70 -0.50
N ARG A 300 -9.56 17.99 -0.16
CA ARG A 300 -8.85 19.19 -0.64
C ARG A 300 -8.65 19.15 -2.16
N ARG A 301 -8.26 18.00 -2.71
CA ARG A 301 -8.06 17.84 -4.16
C ARG A 301 -9.32 18.11 -4.96
N TYR A 302 -10.49 17.78 -4.41
CA TYR A 302 -11.80 18.06 -5.01
C TYR A 302 -12.39 19.41 -4.58
N GLY A 303 -11.63 20.23 -3.86
CA GLY A 303 -12.00 21.61 -3.51
C GLY A 303 -13.10 21.73 -2.46
N ARG A 304 -13.36 20.68 -1.66
CA ARG A 304 -14.27 20.74 -0.52
C ARG A 304 -13.66 21.51 0.65
N PHE A 305 -12.34 21.44 0.77
CA PHE A 305 -11.56 22.20 1.74
C PHE A 305 -10.43 22.95 1.06
N ASP A 306 -9.86 23.91 1.76
CA ASP A 306 -8.66 24.63 1.36
C ASP A 306 -7.40 24.05 2.03
N GLY A 307 -6.20 24.46 1.56
CA GLY A 307 -4.92 24.00 2.07
C GLY A 307 -4.14 23.11 1.11
N LYS A 308 -2.89 22.85 1.44
CA LYS A 308 -1.99 21.96 0.66
C LYS A 308 -1.55 20.74 1.46
N LYS A 309 -1.15 20.95 2.72
CA LYS A 309 -0.70 19.91 3.67
C LYS A 309 -1.67 19.76 4.82
N TYR A 310 -2.14 20.90 5.34
CA TYR A 310 -3.16 20.95 6.39
C TYR A 310 -4.49 21.36 5.78
N THR A 311 -5.56 21.07 6.49
CA THR A 311 -6.92 21.25 5.99
C THR A 311 -7.60 22.44 6.66
N PHE A 312 -8.10 23.34 5.84
CA PHE A 312 -8.82 24.54 6.28
C PHE A 312 -10.23 24.52 5.72
N GLU A 313 -11.19 25.02 6.49
CA GLU A 313 -12.55 25.22 5.98
C GLU A 313 -12.55 26.10 4.74
N LYS A 314 -13.43 25.78 3.80
CA LYS A 314 -13.49 26.45 2.50
C LYS A 314 -13.78 27.94 2.64
N GLY A 315 -12.93 28.78 2.05
CA GLY A 315 -13.12 30.24 1.97
C GLY A 315 -12.82 31.01 3.26
N VAL A 316 -12.34 30.34 4.31
CA VAL A 316 -12.01 31.00 5.60
C VAL A 316 -10.73 31.82 5.51
N PHE A 317 -9.78 31.37 4.70
CA PHE A 317 -8.49 32.02 4.47
C PHE A 317 -8.35 32.45 3.02
N SER A 318 -7.70 33.57 2.75
CA SER A 318 -7.25 33.94 1.41
C SER A 318 -6.11 33.02 0.95
N GLU A 319 -5.84 32.97 -0.35
CA GLU A 319 -4.80 32.11 -0.92
C GLU A 319 -3.40 32.37 -0.30
N SER A 320 -3.07 33.63 -0.03
CA SER A 320 -1.81 34.02 0.64
C SER A 320 -1.78 33.55 2.11
N GLU A 321 -2.89 33.67 2.82
CA GLU A 321 -3.02 33.22 4.21
C GLU A 321 -2.93 31.67 4.30
N ILE A 322 -3.54 30.93 3.38
CA ILE A 322 -3.44 29.47 3.30
C ILE A 322 -1.97 29.03 3.24
N SER A 323 -1.17 29.67 2.36
CA SER A 323 0.25 29.33 2.21
C SER A 323 1.05 29.59 3.49
N ALA A 324 0.74 30.69 4.20
CA ALA A 324 1.35 31.02 5.49
C ALA A 324 0.91 30.07 6.60
N ALA A 325 -0.38 29.77 6.67
CA ALA A 325 -0.95 28.86 7.65
C ALA A 325 -0.41 27.44 7.49
N ASP A 326 -0.35 26.88 6.25
CA ASP A 326 0.29 25.61 5.96
C ASP A 326 1.76 25.56 6.46
N SER A 327 2.51 26.64 6.20
CA SER A 327 3.92 26.74 6.61
C SER A 327 4.08 26.75 8.14
N LEU A 328 3.22 27.48 8.84
CA LEU A 328 3.19 27.53 10.31
C LEU A 328 2.78 26.17 10.89
N ALA A 329 1.74 25.54 10.33
CA ALA A 329 1.26 24.24 10.79
C ALA A 329 2.35 23.16 10.68
N VAL A 330 3.10 23.14 9.56
CA VAL A 330 4.28 22.25 9.38
C VAL A 330 5.37 22.58 10.40
N LYS A 331 5.73 23.86 10.55
CA LYS A 331 6.80 24.30 11.45
C LYS A 331 6.54 23.92 12.91
N TYR A 332 5.30 23.99 13.34
CA TYR A 332 4.93 23.72 14.72
C TYR A 332 4.31 22.33 14.92
N ALA A 333 4.39 21.46 13.92
CA ALA A 333 3.87 20.08 13.94
C ALA A 333 2.43 20.02 14.50
N MET A 334 1.55 20.86 13.94
CA MET A 334 0.14 20.89 14.32
C MET A 334 -0.55 19.57 13.93
N ASP A 335 -1.73 19.33 14.46
CA ASP A 335 -2.49 18.12 14.18
C ASP A 335 -3.00 18.10 12.73
N PRO A 336 -2.52 17.19 11.86
CA PRO A 336 -2.94 17.12 10.47
C PRO A 336 -4.33 16.48 10.26
N ALA A 337 -4.90 15.88 11.30
CA ALA A 337 -6.21 15.24 11.26
C ALA A 337 -7.36 16.25 11.46
N ARG A 338 -7.06 17.48 11.83
CA ARG A 338 -8.06 18.52 12.08
C ARG A 338 -8.36 19.33 10.83
N ILE A 339 -9.63 19.75 10.74
CA ILE A 339 -10.09 20.78 9.83
C ILE A 339 -10.12 22.09 10.65
N TYR A 340 -9.41 23.10 10.17
CA TYR A 340 -9.23 24.36 10.88
C TYR A 340 -10.08 25.46 10.28
N ASP A 341 -10.89 26.11 11.10
CA ASP A 341 -11.33 27.48 10.89
C ASP A 341 -10.28 28.46 11.40
N ARG A 342 -10.54 29.79 11.28
CA ARG A 342 -9.59 30.83 11.69
C ARG A 342 -9.31 30.80 13.20
N SER A 343 -10.35 30.59 14.02
CA SER A 343 -10.22 30.59 15.48
C SER A 343 -9.47 29.35 15.97
N SER A 344 -9.92 28.19 15.57
CA SER A 344 -9.31 26.91 15.95
C SER A 344 -7.87 26.77 15.47
N PHE A 345 -7.52 27.38 14.33
CA PHE A 345 -6.15 27.43 13.85
C PHE A 345 -5.26 28.28 14.77
N LEU A 346 -5.71 29.49 15.13
CA LEU A 346 -4.95 30.38 16.01
C LEU A 346 -4.78 29.79 17.41
N ASP A 347 -5.83 29.20 17.97
CA ASP A 347 -5.77 28.54 19.29
C ASP A 347 -4.78 27.37 19.29
N ALA A 348 -4.84 26.50 18.30
CA ALA A 348 -3.94 25.37 18.14
C ALA A 348 -2.47 25.83 17.88
N LEU A 349 -2.28 26.91 17.13
CA LEU A 349 -0.95 27.49 16.89
C LEU A 349 -0.36 28.05 18.17
N LEU A 350 -1.13 28.82 18.97
CA LEU A 350 -0.68 29.36 20.26
C LEU A 350 -0.29 28.23 21.21
N GLU A 351 -1.10 27.19 21.30
CA GLU A 351 -0.79 26.00 22.10
C GLU A 351 0.51 25.32 21.62
N ALA A 352 0.68 25.11 20.30
CA ALA A 352 1.88 24.48 19.75
C ALA A 352 3.16 25.32 19.96
N VAL A 353 3.05 26.66 19.93
CA VAL A 353 4.15 27.58 20.23
C VAL A 353 4.53 27.51 21.70
N SER A 354 3.54 27.42 22.61
CA SER A 354 3.77 27.39 24.06
C SER A 354 4.42 26.10 24.59
N ARG A 355 4.36 25.03 23.82
CA ARG A 355 4.98 23.71 24.14
C ARG A 355 6.47 23.64 23.78
N ARG A 356 7.04 24.65 23.13
CA ARG A 356 8.47 24.77 22.78
C ARG A 356 9.21 25.71 23.70
#